data_58b71783a66970d18dbd65883b2d896e
#
_entry.id   58b71783a66970d18dbd65883b2d896e
#
_cell.length_a   1.000
_cell.length_b   1.000
_cell.length_c   1.000
_cell.angle_alpha   90.00
_cell.angle_beta   90.00
_cell.angle_gamma   90.00
#
_symmetry.space_group_name_H-M   'P 1'
#
loop_
_entity.id
_entity.type
_entity.pdbx_description
1 polymer ?
#
loop_
_entity_poly.entity_id
_entity_poly.type
_entity_poly.pdbx_seq_one_letter_code
_entity_poly.pdbx_strand_id
1 'polypeptide(L)'
;MRGVLSGLKGTEFIGDTLTVRSSLTEEQLGDLDVLADAIAESVLPAKPAAAEVAVSAEGGMEGIFEVDSKAFNKFSYGCEVLTTRVDGKDYGCIINTAGQITSSDPKKITISCIKANHTCDMVAKAGVFNISILSEDAPYDLFKHFGFQSGRDVDKFADWPDELRTENGLRYIGQHTNAVLSARVIDSRDCGTQMLYIAEVVEAHVLSDKPSCTYSYYHAHIKPKKAPAGPAVEGWVCKVCGYFHEGPELPADFVCPLCKHGPEDFEHYVPAVVNKKKGWLCTVCGYFYEGETLPADFVCPICHHGADAFEPAEQ
;
A
#
# COMPACT_ATOMS: atom_id res chain seq x y z
N MET A 1 -24.21 51.27 -15.67
CA MET A 1 -24.46 50.66 -14.34
C MET A 1 -23.34 50.99 -13.36
N ARG A 2 -22.04 50.78 -13.69
CA ARG A 2 -20.88 51.12 -12.82
C ARG A 2 -20.88 52.56 -12.30
N GLY A 3 -21.22 53.57 -13.18
CA GLY A 3 -21.29 54.98 -12.81
C GLY A 3 -22.43 55.35 -11.84
N VAL A 4 -23.48 54.56 -11.76
CA VAL A 4 -24.60 54.78 -10.82
C VAL A 4 -24.27 54.19 -9.43
N LEU A 5 -23.56 53.09 -9.38
CA LEU A 5 -23.24 52.39 -8.13
C LEU A 5 -22.00 52.97 -7.44
N SER A 6 -21.07 53.59 -8.18
CA SER A 6 -19.85 54.20 -7.63
C SER A 6 -20.10 55.38 -6.69
N GLY A 7 -21.33 55.93 -6.66
CA GLY A 7 -21.73 56.99 -5.72
C GLY A 7 -22.30 56.50 -4.41
N LEU A 8 -22.47 55.20 -4.20
CA LEU A 8 -23.01 54.64 -2.98
C LEU A 8 -21.89 54.40 -1.92
N LYS A 9 -22.11 54.86 -0.68
CA LYS A 9 -21.14 54.63 0.41
C LYS A 9 -21.00 53.13 0.69
N GLY A 10 -19.76 52.65 0.73
CA GLY A 10 -19.46 51.27 1.06
C GLY A 10 -19.54 50.29 -0.12
N THR A 11 -19.59 50.79 -1.37
CA THR A 11 -19.57 49.98 -2.57
C THR A 11 -18.15 49.89 -3.12
N GLU A 12 -17.64 48.68 -3.23
CA GLU A 12 -16.37 48.37 -3.87
C GLU A 12 -16.62 47.53 -5.11
N PHE A 13 -15.93 47.81 -6.20
CA PHE A 13 -16.02 47.05 -7.44
C PHE A 13 -14.89 46.04 -7.49
N ILE A 14 -15.26 44.77 -7.54
CA ILE A 14 -14.33 43.65 -7.62
C ILE A 14 -14.18 43.24 -9.09
N GLY A 15 -12.96 43.30 -9.58
CA GLY A 15 -12.62 42.87 -10.93
C GLY A 15 -13.24 43.72 -12.05
N ASP A 16 -13.09 43.22 -13.26
CA ASP A 16 -13.67 43.83 -14.46
C ASP A 16 -15.10 43.36 -14.77
N THR A 17 -15.85 44.15 -15.54
CA THR A 17 -17.22 43.79 -15.88
C THR A 17 -17.26 42.87 -17.08
N LEU A 18 -17.75 41.66 -16.90
CA LEU A 18 -18.05 40.75 -18.00
C LEU A 18 -19.45 41.04 -18.56
N THR A 19 -19.56 41.25 -19.88
CA THR A 19 -20.83 41.47 -20.58
C THR A 19 -21.15 40.29 -21.48
N VAL A 20 -22.20 39.54 -21.16
CA VAL A 20 -22.71 38.43 -21.99
C VAL A 20 -23.99 38.85 -22.69
N ARG A 21 -24.05 38.68 -24.02
CA ARG A 21 -25.23 39.11 -24.84
C ARG A 21 -26.21 37.97 -25.08
N SER A 22 -25.73 36.73 -25.25
CA SER A 22 -26.62 35.57 -25.46
C SER A 22 -26.04 34.31 -24.84
N SER A 23 -24.81 33.93 -25.17
CA SER A 23 -24.07 32.80 -24.61
C SER A 23 -22.61 33.21 -24.40
N LEU A 24 -21.92 32.54 -23.47
CA LEU A 24 -20.49 32.74 -23.27
C LEU A 24 -19.72 32.21 -24.48
N THR A 25 -18.73 32.97 -24.93
CA THR A 25 -17.72 32.51 -25.88
C THR A 25 -16.57 31.85 -25.12
N GLU A 26 -15.71 31.06 -25.81
CA GLU A 26 -14.53 30.44 -25.17
C GLU A 26 -13.60 31.49 -24.52
N GLU A 27 -13.42 32.64 -25.16
CA GLU A 27 -12.62 33.73 -24.59
C GLU A 27 -13.25 34.30 -23.32
N GLN A 28 -14.58 34.41 -23.28
CA GLN A 28 -15.31 34.89 -22.09
C GLN A 28 -15.38 33.89 -20.95
N LEU A 29 -15.12 32.60 -21.18
CA LEU A 29 -14.98 31.62 -20.12
C LEU A 29 -13.74 31.92 -19.27
N GLY A 30 -12.61 32.26 -19.90
CA GLY A 30 -11.41 32.69 -19.18
C GLY A 30 -11.63 33.97 -18.35
N ASP A 31 -12.34 34.96 -18.91
CA ASP A 31 -12.69 36.18 -18.18
C ASP A 31 -13.64 35.94 -17.02
N LEU A 32 -14.50 34.91 -17.12
CA LEU A 32 -15.40 34.50 -16.05
C LEU A 32 -14.62 33.87 -14.89
N ASP A 33 -13.63 33.05 -15.20
CA ASP A 33 -12.77 32.44 -14.18
C ASP A 33 -11.96 33.49 -13.41
N VAL A 34 -11.37 34.46 -14.12
CA VAL A 34 -10.66 35.60 -13.50
C VAL A 34 -11.59 36.41 -12.59
N LEU A 35 -12.84 36.66 -13.03
CA LEU A 35 -13.82 37.37 -12.21
C LEU A 35 -14.24 36.55 -10.99
N ALA A 36 -14.40 35.24 -11.14
CA ALA A 36 -14.73 34.32 -10.02
C ALA A 36 -13.62 34.30 -8.97
N ASP A 37 -12.37 34.24 -9.41
CA ASP A 37 -11.20 34.28 -8.51
C ASP A 37 -11.11 35.62 -7.77
N ALA A 38 -11.31 36.73 -8.45
CA ALA A 38 -11.31 38.05 -7.83
C ALA A 38 -12.44 38.23 -6.80
N ILE A 39 -13.60 37.66 -7.04
CA ILE A 39 -14.70 37.61 -6.07
C ILE A 39 -14.32 36.72 -4.88
N ALA A 40 -13.76 35.55 -5.11
CA ALA A 40 -13.34 34.64 -4.09
C ALA A 40 -12.29 35.28 -3.15
N GLU A 41 -11.30 35.96 -3.72
CA GLU A 41 -10.27 36.68 -2.96
C GLU A 41 -10.84 37.82 -2.10
N SER A 42 -11.94 38.45 -2.54
CA SER A 42 -12.54 39.56 -1.80
C SER A 42 -13.46 39.14 -0.63
N VAL A 43 -14.08 37.97 -0.72
CA VAL A 43 -15.10 37.50 0.24
C VAL A 43 -14.58 36.39 1.15
N LEU A 44 -13.63 35.60 0.68
CA LEU A 44 -12.97 34.61 1.52
C LEU A 44 -11.91 35.31 2.38
N PRO A 45 -11.82 35.01 3.70
CA PRO A 45 -10.67 35.46 4.47
C PRO A 45 -9.43 35.01 3.69
N ALA A 46 -8.49 35.92 3.50
CA ALA A 46 -7.27 35.68 2.74
C ALA A 46 -6.82 34.26 3.09
N LYS A 47 -6.87 33.36 2.10
CA LYS A 47 -6.33 32.00 2.26
C LYS A 47 -4.98 32.24 2.90
N PRO A 48 -4.72 31.82 4.17
CA PRO A 48 -3.41 32.02 4.72
C PRO A 48 -2.51 31.52 3.63
N ALA A 49 -1.66 32.40 3.09
CA ALA A 49 -0.68 32.01 2.08
C ALA A 49 -0.17 30.72 2.64
N ALA A 50 -0.33 29.61 1.87
CA ALA A 50 0.23 28.37 2.30
C ALA A 50 1.61 28.79 2.70
N ALA A 51 1.81 28.97 4.03
CA ALA A 51 3.12 29.24 4.51
C ALA A 51 3.83 28.06 3.88
N GLU A 52 4.53 28.30 2.78
CA GLU A 52 5.72 27.55 2.56
C GLU A 52 6.37 27.70 3.92
N VAL A 53 6.19 26.69 4.74
CA VAL A 53 7.12 26.46 5.81
C VAL A 53 8.38 26.26 4.99
N ALA A 54 9.01 27.40 4.66
CA ALA A 54 10.40 27.42 4.39
C ALA A 54 10.95 26.83 5.67
N VAL A 55 11.09 25.53 5.67
CA VAL A 55 12.03 24.84 6.54
C VAL A 55 13.32 25.48 6.09
N SER A 56 13.60 26.62 6.76
CA SER A 56 14.89 27.27 6.61
C SER A 56 15.86 26.17 6.99
N ALA A 57 16.61 25.69 6.03
CA ALA A 57 17.70 24.73 6.23
C ALA A 57 18.80 25.30 7.16
N GLU A 58 18.60 26.50 7.70
CA GLU A 58 19.48 27.21 8.62
C GLU A 58 19.38 26.73 10.08
N GLY A 59 19.04 25.52 10.31
CA GLY A 59 19.09 24.81 11.58
C GLY A 59 19.20 23.33 11.38
N GLY A 60 19.43 22.91 10.14
CA GLY A 60 19.65 21.51 9.81
C GLY A 60 20.91 21.04 10.51
N MET A 61 20.81 20.01 11.34
CA MET A 61 21.97 19.27 11.80
C MET A 61 22.73 18.80 10.55
N GLU A 62 23.92 19.33 10.31
CA GLU A 62 24.79 18.85 9.24
C GLU A 62 25.19 17.42 9.58
N GLY A 63 24.70 16.46 8.82
CA GLY A 63 25.09 15.06 8.91
C GLY A 63 23.89 14.11 8.88
N ILE A 64 24.07 12.99 8.23
CA ILE A 64 23.20 11.83 8.39
C ILE A 64 23.70 11.07 9.60
N PHE A 65 22.92 11.05 10.67
CA PHE A 65 23.19 10.20 11.82
C PHE A 65 22.82 8.75 11.48
N GLU A 66 23.28 7.82 12.30
CA GLU A 66 22.95 6.41 12.13
C GLU A 66 21.43 6.23 12.09
N VAL A 67 20.94 5.60 11.00
CA VAL A 67 19.53 5.27 10.83
C VAL A 67 19.38 3.76 10.90
N ASP A 68 18.88 3.24 12.04
CA ASP A 68 18.47 1.85 12.12
C ASP A 68 17.17 1.64 11.34
N SER A 69 17.25 1.02 10.17
CA SER A 69 16.10 0.74 9.31
C SER A 69 15.03 -0.12 10.00
N LYS A 70 15.38 -0.90 11.03
CA LYS A 70 14.43 -1.69 11.83
C LYS A 70 13.47 -0.81 12.64
N ALA A 71 13.83 0.44 12.91
CA ALA A 71 12.94 1.39 13.57
C ALA A 71 11.64 1.61 12.79
N PHE A 72 11.68 1.57 11.45
CA PHE A 72 10.50 1.71 10.60
C PHE A 72 9.52 0.53 10.75
N ASN A 73 10.00 -0.65 11.15
CA ASN A 73 9.14 -1.81 11.44
C ASN A 73 8.29 -1.64 12.72
N LYS A 74 8.50 -0.56 13.46
CA LYS A 74 7.70 -0.22 14.65
C LYS A 74 6.46 0.62 14.33
N PHE A 75 6.34 1.15 13.12
CA PHE A 75 5.10 1.78 12.70
C PHE A 75 3.96 0.76 12.63
N SER A 76 2.76 1.19 13.04
CA SER A 76 1.53 0.40 12.88
C SER A 76 0.98 0.61 11.48
N TYR A 77 1.48 -0.15 10.51
CA TYR A 77 0.95 -0.15 9.16
C TYR A 77 -0.28 -1.05 9.07
N GLY A 78 -1.28 -0.64 8.28
CA GLY A 78 -2.38 -1.49 7.85
C GLY A 78 -1.98 -2.44 6.72
N CYS A 79 -2.97 -3.15 6.19
CA CYS A 79 -2.89 -3.88 4.93
C CYS A 79 -4.14 -3.56 4.12
N GLU A 80 -3.96 -2.96 2.96
CA GLU A 80 -5.06 -2.49 2.14
C GLU A 80 -4.90 -2.96 0.69
N VAL A 81 -6.03 -3.17 0.00
CA VAL A 81 -6.06 -3.27 -1.45
C VAL A 81 -6.44 -1.91 -2.02
N LEU A 82 -5.49 -1.29 -2.70
CA LEU A 82 -5.70 -0.08 -3.49
C LEU A 82 -6.26 -0.47 -4.86
N THR A 83 -7.36 0.16 -5.28
CA THR A 83 -7.95 -0.07 -6.59
C THR A 83 -8.25 1.23 -7.31
N THR A 84 -8.19 1.20 -8.64
CA THR A 84 -8.56 2.31 -9.51
C THR A 84 -9.00 1.78 -10.87
N ARG A 85 -9.51 2.66 -11.75
CA ARG A 85 -10.01 2.30 -13.07
C ARG A 85 -9.56 3.31 -14.11
N VAL A 86 -9.00 2.83 -15.22
CA VAL A 86 -8.59 3.64 -16.37
C VAL A 86 -9.05 2.94 -17.64
N ASP A 87 -9.62 3.67 -18.56
CA ASP A 87 -10.07 3.19 -19.88
C ASP A 87 -10.93 1.90 -19.82
N GLY A 88 -11.80 1.86 -18.81
CA GLY A 88 -12.70 0.71 -18.60
C GLY A 88 -12.08 -0.51 -17.94
N LYS A 89 -10.77 -0.53 -17.67
CA LYS A 89 -10.06 -1.61 -16.99
C LYS A 89 -9.79 -1.28 -15.54
N ASP A 90 -10.02 -2.25 -14.65
CA ASP A 90 -9.76 -2.15 -13.23
C ASP A 90 -8.31 -2.56 -12.91
N TYR A 91 -7.67 -1.85 -11.98
CA TYR A 91 -6.31 -2.10 -11.52
C TYR A 91 -6.27 -2.14 -10.00
N GLY A 92 -5.38 -2.95 -9.44
CA GLY A 92 -5.25 -3.03 -7.99
C GLY A 92 -3.89 -3.57 -7.53
N CYS A 93 -3.52 -3.21 -6.31
CA CYS A 93 -2.33 -3.72 -5.64
C CYS A 93 -2.48 -3.66 -4.12
N ILE A 94 -1.65 -4.40 -3.41
CA ILE A 94 -1.50 -4.26 -1.96
C ILE A 94 -0.69 -2.99 -1.65
N ILE A 95 -1.16 -2.22 -0.67
CA ILE A 95 -0.41 -1.16 0.01
C ILE A 95 -0.49 -1.36 1.52
N ASN A 96 0.36 -0.65 2.25
CA ASN A 96 0.37 -0.62 3.72
C ASN A 96 0.59 0.81 4.26
N THR A 97 0.37 1.81 3.43
CA THR A 97 0.78 3.20 3.67
C THR A 97 -0.40 4.17 3.56
N ALA A 98 -1.62 3.68 3.79
CA ALA A 98 -2.78 4.54 3.90
C ALA A 98 -2.85 5.18 5.30
N GLY A 99 -3.23 6.45 5.36
CA GLY A 99 -3.36 7.18 6.62
C GLY A 99 -4.35 8.33 6.55
N GLN A 100 -5.06 8.56 7.65
CA GLN A 100 -5.95 9.71 7.79
C GLN A 100 -5.14 10.98 8.10
N ILE A 101 -5.47 12.09 7.43
CA ILE A 101 -4.86 13.41 7.67
C ILE A 101 -5.78 14.28 8.52
N THR A 102 -7.06 14.40 8.14
CA THR A 102 -8.02 15.29 8.81
C THR A 102 -9.18 14.50 9.41
N SER A 103 -9.67 14.93 10.57
CA SER A 103 -10.88 14.39 11.21
C SER A 103 -12.14 15.23 10.90
N SER A 104 -11.97 16.48 10.48
CA SER A 104 -13.06 17.36 10.03
C SER A 104 -13.40 17.13 8.55
N ASP A 105 -14.60 17.53 8.13
CA ASP A 105 -15.02 17.50 6.73
C ASP A 105 -14.46 18.70 5.94
N PRO A 106 -14.04 18.47 4.69
CA PRO A 106 -13.93 17.18 4.03
C PRO A 106 -12.78 16.35 4.61
N LYS A 107 -13.06 15.07 4.90
CA LYS A 107 -12.05 14.14 5.40
C LYS A 107 -11.00 13.87 4.36
N LYS A 108 -9.73 13.91 4.77
CA LYS A 108 -8.60 13.69 3.86
C LYS A 108 -7.73 12.54 4.35
N ILE A 109 -7.21 11.80 3.39
CA ILE A 109 -6.31 10.67 3.59
C ILE A 109 -5.07 10.83 2.72
N THR A 110 -4.01 10.12 3.10
CA THR A 110 -2.84 9.89 2.24
C THR A 110 -2.73 8.44 1.86
N ILE A 111 -2.15 8.19 0.70
CA ILE A 111 -1.53 6.92 0.33
C ILE A 111 -0.14 7.19 -0.22
N SER A 112 0.78 6.26 0.01
CA SER A 112 2.08 6.25 -0.65
C SER A 112 2.19 5.00 -1.51
N CYS A 113 2.48 5.15 -2.79
CA CYS A 113 2.53 4.05 -3.75
C CYS A 113 3.89 4.01 -4.44
N ILE A 114 4.49 2.82 -4.53
CA ILE A 114 5.77 2.61 -5.22
C ILE A 114 5.60 2.95 -6.70
N LYS A 115 6.46 3.82 -7.24
CA LYS A 115 6.40 4.29 -8.65
C LYS A 115 6.57 3.16 -9.66
N ALA A 116 7.33 2.13 -9.33
CA ALA A 116 7.47 0.94 -10.16
C ALA A 116 6.18 0.09 -10.25
N ASN A 117 5.25 0.28 -9.30
CA ASN A 117 3.98 -0.41 -9.30
C ASN A 117 3.02 0.19 -10.34
N HIS A 118 2.53 -0.62 -11.25
CA HIS A 118 1.63 -0.18 -12.33
C HIS A 118 0.38 0.54 -11.82
N THR A 119 -0.17 0.12 -10.67
CA THR A 119 -1.33 0.77 -10.07
C THR A 119 -1.04 2.22 -9.68
N CYS A 120 0.19 2.56 -9.34
CA CYS A 120 0.60 3.94 -9.07
C CYS A 120 0.39 4.85 -10.29
N ASP A 121 0.82 4.40 -11.48
CA ASP A 121 0.61 5.11 -12.74
C ASP A 121 -0.88 5.27 -13.05
N MET A 122 -1.68 4.24 -12.73
CA MET A 122 -3.11 4.25 -12.98
C MET A 122 -3.86 5.20 -12.04
N VAL A 123 -3.45 5.30 -10.77
CA VAL A 123 -4.00 6.30 -9.83
C VAL A 123 -3.68 7.71 -10.31
N ALA A 124 -2.44 7.96 -10.78
CA ALA A 124 -2.07 9.25 -11.34
C ALA A 124 -2.94 9.67 -12.54
N LYS A 125 -3.28 8.70 -13.40
CA LYS A 125 -4.14 8.94 -14.58
C LYS A 125 -5.62 9.12 -14.22
N ALA A 126 -6.12 8.29 -13.28
CA ALA A 126 -7.52 8.30 -12.91
C ALA A 126 -7.90 9.46 -12.00
N GLY A 127 -6.99 9.93 -11.16
CA GLY A 127 -7.26 10.92 -10.12
C GLY A 127 -8.21 10.46 -9.01
N VAL A 128 -8.62 9.19 -9.03
CA VAL A 128 -9.53 8.58 -8.05
C VAL A 128 -9.08 7.17 -7.71
N PHE A 129 -9.35 6.74 -6.49
CA PHE A 129 -9.03 5.38 -6.04
C PHE A 129 -9.95 4.92 -4.90
N ASN A 130 -10.02 3.60 -4.72
CA ASN A 130 -10.59 2.99 -3.51
C ASN A 130 -9.49 2.34 -2.67
N ILE A 131 -9.73 2.28 -1.38
CA ILE A 131 -8.97 1.50 -0.41
C ILE A 131 -9.92 0.51 0.22
N SER A 132 -9.62 -0.79 0.11
CA SER A 132 -10.28 -1.86 0.86
C SER A 132 -9.37 -2.24 2.02
N ILE A 133 -9.77 -1.92 3.25
CA ILE A 133 -9.02 -2.23 4.47
C ILE A 133 -9.24 -3.69 4.79
N LEU A 134 -8.18 -4.49 4.69
CA LEU A 134 -8.26 -5.93 4.91
C LEU A 134 -8.47 -6.26 6.39
N SER A 135 -9.21 -7.32 6.64
CA SER A 135 -9.40 -7.89 7.98
C SER A 135 -8.41 -9.03 8.25
N GLU A 136 -8.22 -9.39 9.52
CA GLU A 136 -7.25 -10.42 9.94
C GLU A 136 -7.53 -11.82 9.37
N ASP A 137 -8.74 -12.08 8.87
CA ASP A 137 -9.09 -13.32 8.20
C ASP A 137 -8.75 -13.37 6.70
N ALA A 138 -8.08 -12.34 6.18
CA ALA A 138 -7.64 -12.31 4.79
C ALA A 138 -6.64 -13.45 4.50
N PRO A 139 -6.91 -14.31 3.49
CA PRO A 139 -6.04 -15.42 3.17
C PRO A 139 -4.77 -14.94 2.46
N TYR A 140 -3.67 -15.68 2.62
CA TYR A 140 -2.40 -15.37 1.93
C TYR A 140 -2.54 -15.26 0.41
N ASP A 141 -3.45 -16.03 -0.19
CA ASP A 141 -3.69 -16.00 -1.63
C ASP A 141 -4.22 -14.65 -2.13
N LEU A 142 -4.96 -13.90 -1.32
CA LEU A 142 -5.36 -12.53 -1.63
C LEU A 142 -4.14 -11.61 -1.72
N PHE A 143 -3.21 -11.72 -0.78
CA PHE A 143 -1.96 -10.96 -0.81
C PHE A 143 -1.09 -11.33 -2.02
N LYS A 144 -1.01 -12.61 -2.39
CA LYS A 144 -0.31 -13.04 -3.61
C LYS A 144 -0.96 -12.45 -4.85
N HIS A 145 -2.28 -12.53 -4.92
CA HIS A 145 -3.04 -12.10 -6.09
C HIS A 145 -2.85 -10.60 -6.38
N PHE A 146 -2.98 -9.76 -5.36
CA PHE A 146 -2.85 -8.31 -5.55
C PHE A 146 -1.42 -7.77 -5.37
N GLY A 147 -0.55 -8.47 -4.63
CA GLY A 147 0.77 -7.99 -4.24
C GLY A 147 1.94 -8.53 -5.04
N PHE A 148 1.87 -9.76 -5.58
CA PHE A 148 3.05 -10.46 -6.14
C PHE A 148 3.01 -10.63 -7.66
N GLN A 149 2.16 -9.89 -8.34
CA GLN A 149 2.09 -9.86 -9.79
C GLN A 149 1.79 -8.45 -10.29
N SER A 150 2.26 -8.13 -11.49
CA SER A 150 2.08 -6.82 -12.08
C SER A 150 0.77 -6.73 -12.87
N GLY A 151 0.03 -5.64 -12.70
CA GLY A 151 -1.13 -5.31 -13.54
C GLY A 151 -0.78 -4.95 -14.99
N ARG A 152 0.54 -4.88 -15.34
CA ARG A 152 1.01 -4.78 -16.73
C ARG A 152 0.89 -6.12 -17.45
N ASP A 153 1.14 -7.22 -16.72
CA ASP A 153 1.28 -8.55 -17.29
C ASP A 153 -0.01 -9.36 -17.16
N VAL A 154 -0.79 -9.11 -16.09
CA VAL A 154 -2.02 -9.85 -15.81
C VAL A 154 -3.18 -8.91 -15.49
N ASP A 155 -4.39 -9.31 -15.87
CA ASP A 155 -5.61 -8.69 -15.41
C ASP A 155 -6.04 -9.33 -14.08
N LYS A 156 -5.79 -8.64 -12.98
CA LYS A 156 -6.09 -9.16 -11.64
C LYS A 156 -7.60 -9.24 -11.34
N PHE A 157 -8.44 -8.66 -12.20
CA PHE A 157 -9.87 -8.64 -12.01
C PHE A 157 -10.65 -9.51 -13.01
N ALA A 158 -9.98 -10.14 -13.99
CA ALA A 158 -10.63 -10.97 -14.99
C ALA A 158 -11.44 -12.13 -14.37
N ASP A 159 -10.85 -12.83 -13.40
CA ASP A 159 -11.45 -13.97 -12.71
C ASP A 159 -11.78 -13.67 -11.24
N TRP A 160 -11.78 -12.38 -10.85
CA TRP A 160 -12.12 -12.01 -9.48
C TRP A 160 -13.64 -12.10 -9.25
N PRO A 161 -14.11 -12.86 -8.24
CA PRO A 161 -15.51 -13.23 -8.13
C PRO A 161 -16.45 -12.06 -7.82
N ASP A 162 -15.95 -11.02 -7.15
CA ASP A 162 -16.79 -9.91 -6.71
C ASP A 162 -16.73 -8.74 -7.70
N GLU A 163 -17.89 -8.29 -8.20
CA GLU A 163 -18.01 -7.08 -9.02
C GLU A 163 -18.53 -5.87 -8.23
N LEU A 164 -18.19 -5.81 -6.94
CA LEU A 164 -18.60 -4.73 -6.07
C LEU A 164 -17.93 -3.41 -6.48
N ARG A 165 -18.74 -2.35 -6.52
CA ARG A 165 -18.28 -1.00 -6.89
C ARG A 165 -18.82 0.06 -5.95
N THR A 166 -18.05 1.09 -5.72
CA THR A 166 -18.46 2.33 -5.09
C THR A 166 -19.26 3.20 -6.06
N GLU A 167 -19.90 4.25 -5.59
CA GLU A 167 -20.73 5.17 -6.41
C GLU A 167 -19.95 5.79 -7.59
N ASN A 168 -18.63 5.97 -7.44
CA ASN A 168 -17.78 6.45 -8.53
C ASN A 168 -17.41 5.37 -9.57
N GLY A 169 -17.95 4.15 -9.44
CA GLY A 169 -17.77 3.04 -10.37
C GLY A 169 -16.46 2.27 -10.22
N LEU A 170 -15.64 2.55 -9.21
CA LEU A 170 -14.42 1.81 -8.93
C LEU A 170 -14.71 0.51 -8.20
N ARG A 171 -14.03 -0.58 -8.58
CA ARG A 171 -14.11 -1.85 -7.84
C ARG A 171 -13.50 -1.71 -6.44
N TYR A 172 -14.04 -2.47 -5.51
CA TYR A 172 -13.44 -2.72 -4.20
C TYR A 172 -13.53 -4.22 -3.86
N ILE A 173 -12.72 -4.64 -2.91
CA ILE A 173 -12.69 -6.02 -2.42
C ILE A 173 -13.66 -6.11 -1.25
N GLY A 174 -14.74 -6.88 -1.40
CA GLY A 174 -15.76 -7.05 -0.35
C GLY A 174 -15.41 -8.14 0.66
N GLN A 175 -14.86 -9.26 0.16
CA GLN A 175 -14.48 -10.37 1.02
C GLN A 175 -13.19 -10.06 1.78
N HIS A 176 -13.12 -10.46 3.06
CA HIS A 176 -11.95 -10.24 3.91
C HIS A 176 -11.57 -8.76 4.08
N THR A 177 -12.58 -7.89 3.99
CA THR A 177 -12.44 -6.43 4.12
C THR A 177 -13.40 -5.96 5.21
N ASN A 178 -12.95 -5.06 6.07
CA ASN A 178 -13.81 -4.52 7.13
C ASN A 178 -14.30 -3.10 6.83
N ALA A 179 -13.63 -2.36 5.97
CA ALA A 179 -14.09 -1.06 5.51
C ALA A 179 -13.58 -0.74 4.10
N VAL A 180 -14.33 0.07 3.38
CA VAL A 180 -13.94 0.64 2.09
C VAL A 180 -14.01 2.16 2.15
N LEU A 181 -13.02 2.82 1.57
CA LEU A 181 -12.98 4.26 1.35
C LEU A 181 -12.76 4.53 -0.13
N SER A 182 -13.56 5.44 -0.68
CA SER A 182 -13.36 5.99 -2.02
C SER A 182 -12.87 7.42 -1.90
N ALA A 183 -11.83 7.77 -2.68
CA ALA A 183 -11.20 9.06 -2.54
C ALA A 183 -10.81 9.66 -3.91
N ARG A 184 -10.85 10.98 -3.97
CA ARG A 184 -10.41 11.79 -5.11
C ARG A 184 -9.09 12.46 -4.76
N VAL A 185 -8.09 12.28 -5.59
CA VAL A 185 -6.78 12.93 -5.44
C VAL A 185 -6.94 14.44 -5.56
N ILE A 186 -6.42 15.18 -4.61
CA ILE A 186 -6.40 16.64 -4.58
C ILE A 186 -4.98 17.20 -4.66
N ASP A 187 -3.97 16.41 -4.33
CA ASP A 187 -2.56 16.77 -4.45
C ASP A 187 -1.69 15.52 -4.54
N SER A 188 -0.50 15.65 -5.10
CA SER A 188 0.47 14.56 -5.18
C SER A 188 1.91 15.08 -5.11
N ARG A 189 2.81 14.28 -4.53
CA ARG A 189 4.22 14.63 -4.44
C ARG A 189 5.11 13.44 -4.79
N ASP A 190 6.11 13.72 -5.61
CA ASP A 190 7.18 12.76 -5.88
C ASP A 190 8.14 12.73 -4.67
N CYS A 191 8.27 11.57 -4.06
CA CYS A 191 9.14 11.30 -2.92
C CYS A 191 10.32 10.38 -3.30
N GLY A 192 10.76 10.41 -4.56
CA GLY A 192 11.84 9.56 -5.07
C GLY A 192 11.32 8.20 -5.54
N THR A 193 11.36 7.19 -4.71
CA THR A 193 10.87 5.84 -5.05
C THR A 193 9.36 5.71 -5.01
N GLN A 194 8.67 6.66 -4.37
CA GLN A 194 7.24 6.61 -4.15
C GLN A 194 6.54 7.90 -4.60
N MET A 195 5.29 7.76 -4.99
CA MET A 195 4.36 8.87 -5.11
C MET A 195 3.49 8.94 -3.85
N LEU A 196 3.51 10.09 -3.19
CA LEU A 196 2.55 10.41 -2.13
C LEU A 196 1.34 11.08 -2.77
N TYR A 197 0.15 10.57 -2.50
CA TYR A 197 -1.12 11.19 -2.88
C TYR A 197 -1.84 11.69 -1.64
N ILE A 198 -2.39 12.89 -1.73
CA ILE A 198 -3.34 13.44 -0.78
C ILE A 198 -4.70 13.42 -1.47
N ALA A 199 -5.71 12.88 -0.79
CA ALA A 199 -7.01 12.69 -1.39
C ALA A 199 -8.14 13.05 -0.40
N GLU A 200 -9.23 13.56 -0.95
CA GLU A 200 -10.48 13.79 -0.26
C GLU A 200 -11.34 12.54 -0.31
N VAL A 201 -11.80 12.07 0.85
CA VAL A 201 -12.72 10.93 0.94
C VAL A 201 -14.11 11.38 0.50
N VAL A 202 -14.62 10.73 -0.53
CA VAL A 202 -15.94 11.03 -1.11
C VAL A 202 -17.01 10.00 -0.70
N GLU A 203 -16.59 8.80 -0.31
CA GLU A 203 -17.47 7.72 0.13
C GLU A 203 -16.72 6.81 1.10
N ALA A 204 -17.37 6.32 2.14
CA ALA A 204 -16.77 5.36 3.08
C ALA A 204 -17.85 4.49 3.73
N HIS A 205 -17.58 3.17 3.82
CA HIS A 205 -18.49 2.19 4.43
C HIS A 205 -17.73 1.23 5.33
N VAL A 206 -18.30 0.93 6.48
CA VAL A 206 -17.90 -0.22 7.31
C VAL A 206 -18.62 -1.45 6.76
N LEU A 207 -17.87 -2.49 6.44
CA LEU A 207 -18.39 -3.73 5.86
C LEU A 207 -18.51 -4.86 6.91
N SER A 208 -17.66 -4.83 7.93
CA SER A 208 -17.70 -5.80 9.03
C SER A 208 -17.03 -5.26 10.30
N ASP A 209 -17.32 -5.88 11.44
CA ASP A 209 -16.68 -5.58 12.73
C ASP A 209 -15.39 -6.38 12.97
N LYS A 210 -14.88 -7.09 11.97
CA LYS A 210 -13.64 -7.86 12.08
C LYS A 210 -12.45 -6.92 12.30
N PRO A 211 -11.45 -7.31 13.09
CA PRO A 211 -10.25 -6.49 13.29
C PRO A 211 -9.49 -6.28 11.98
N SER A 212 -8.94 -5.09 11.82
CA SER A 212 -8.12 -4.75 10.65
C SER A 212 -6.80 -5.50 10.67
N CYS A 213 -6.42 -6.05 9.52
CA CYS A 213 -5.12 -6.69 9.33
C CYS A 213 -4.02 -5.64 9.39
N THR A 214 -3.14 -5.74 10.37
CA THR A 214 -1.91 -4.95 10.42
C THR A 214 -0.78 -5.67 9.68
N TYR A 215 0.20 -4.92 9.21
CA TYR A 215 1.38 -5.50 8.56
C TYR A 215 2.15 -6.46 9.48
N SER A 216 2.20 -6.15 10.78
CA SER A 216 2.77 -7.04 11.79
C SER A 216 1.95 -8.34 11.96
N TYR A 217 0.63 -8.24 11.92
CA TYR A 217 -0.26 -9.42 11.96
C TYR A 217 -0.07 -10.29 10.71
N TYR A 218 -0.02 -9.67 9.52
CA TYR A 218 0.26 -10.36 8.26
C TYR A 218 1.55 -11.19 8.35
N HIS A 219 2.65 -10.60 8.84
CA HIS A 219 3.93 -11.31 8.98
C HIS A 219 3.91 -12.41 10.04
N ALA A 220 3.15 -12.22 11.12
CA ALA A 220 3.10 -13.18 12.21
C ALA A 220 2.18 -14.37 11.92
N HIS A 221 1.07 -14.16 11.22
CA HIS A 221 -0.04 -15.12 11.15
C HIS A 221 -0.48 -15.51 9.74
N ILE A 222 -0.34 -14.64 8.74
CA ILE A 222 -0.86 -14.88 7.39
C ILE A 222 0.25 -15.33 6.43
N LYS A 223 1.38 -14.58 6.41
CA LYS A 223 2.52 -14.92 5.55
C LYS A 223 3.07 -16.29 5.96
N PRO A 224 3.16 -17.27 5.03
CA PRO A 224 3.74 -18.55 5.35
C PRO A 224 5.13 -18.38 5.96
N LYS A 225 5.31 -18.89 7.14
CA LYS A 225 6.66 -18.99 7.71
C LYS A 225 7.40 -20.02 6.87
N LYS A 226 8.65 -19.72 6.48
CA LYS A 226 9.53 -20.79 6.00
C LYS A 226 9.44 -21.92 7.03
N ALA A 227 9.06 -23.11 6.59
CA ALA A 227 9.17 -24.26 7.46
C ALA A 227 10.59 -24.21 8.04
N PRO A 228 10.78 -24.34 9.36
CA PRO A 228 12.11 -24.51 9.88
C PRO A 228 12.75 -25.60 9.00
N ALA A 229 13.95 -25.35 8.50
CA ALA A 229 14.71 -26.39 7.83
C ALA A 229 14.61 -27.58 8.77
N GLY A 230 14.09 -28.72 8.26
CA GLY A 230 13.96 -29.92 9.08
C GLY A 230 15.29 -30.19 9.78
N PRO A 231 15.33 -30.95 10.86
CA PRO A 231 16.58 -31.20 11.57
C PRO A 231 17.70 -31.48 10.57
N ALA A 232 18.86 -30.83 10.76
CA ALA A 232 20.00 -30.99 9.86
C ALA A 232 20.61 -32.40 9.92
N VAL A 233 20.04 -33.27 10.76
CA VAL A 233 20.47 -34.62 11.08
C VAL A 233 19.37 -35.62 10.71
N GLU A 234 19.81 -36.83 10.39
CA GLU A 234 18.94 -37.98 10.14
C GLU A 234 18.20 -38.38 11.44
N GLY A 235 16.94 -38.81 11.28
CA GLY A 235 16.15 -39.19 12.43
C GLY A 235 14.77 -39.74 12.06
N TRP A 236 13.84 -39.70 13.01
CA TRP A 236 12.51 -40.28 12.89
C TRP A 236 11.46 -39.29 13.36
N VAL A 237 10.44 -39.06 12.55
CA VAL A 237 9.35 -38.13 12.84
C VAL A 237 8.09 -38.89 13.21
N CYS A 238 7.50 -38.59 14.34
CA CYS A 238 6.20 -39.10 14.69
C CYS A 238 5.11 -38.48 13.81
N LYS A 239 4.41 -39.30 13.01
CA LYS A 239 3.33 -38.87 12.10
C LYS A 239 2.13 -38.31 12.83
N VAL A 240 1.97 -38.59 14.12
CA VAL A 240 0.83 -38.15 14.92
C VAL A 240 1.04 -36.76 15.52
N CYS A 241 2.24 -36.49 16.12
CA CYS A 241 2.47 -35.23 16.84
C CYS A 241 3.67 -34.42 16.35
N GLY A 242 4.44 -34.91 15.35
CA GLY A 242 5.61 -34.23 14.82
C GLY A 242 6.86 -34.29 15.71
N TYR A 243 6.86 -35.08 16.79
CA TYR A 243 8.06 -35.27 17.61
C TYR A 243 9.18 -35.86 16.76
N PHE A 244 10.38 -35.30 16.87
CA PHE A 244 11.57 -35.76 16.17
C PHE A 244 12.50 -36.49 17.12
N HIS A 245 12.85 -37.73 16.75
CA HIS A 245 13.88 -38.54 17.41
C HIS A 245 15.12 -38.52 16.52
N GLU A 246 16.23 -37.99 17.06
CA GLU A 246 17.50 -37.88 16.34
C GLU A 246 18.24 -39.24 16.35
N GLY A 247 18.73 -39.63 15.19
CA GLY A 247 19.54 -40.84 15.02
C GLY A 247 19.11 -41.73 13.86
N PRO A 248 20.01 -42.56 13.34
CA PRO A 248 19.75 -43.41 12.18
C PRO A 248 18.78 -44.56 12.48
N GLU A 249 18.63 -44.95 13.73
CA GLU A 249 17.79 -46.07 14.14
C GLU A 249 16.76 -45.62 15.19
N LEU A 250 15.54 -46.15 15.07
CA LEU A 250 14.49 -46.03 16.06
C LEU A 250 14.38 -47.32 16.84
N PRO A 251 14.55 -47.32 18.18
CA PRO A 251 14.39 -48.53 18.98
C PRO A 251 13.04 -49.21 18.76
N ALA A 252 13.02 -50.55 18.71
CA ALA A 252 11.80 -51.30 18.43
C ALA A 252 10.72 -51.14 19.53
N ASP A 253 11.12 -50.74 20.70
CA ASP A 253 10.27 -50.47 21.87
C ASP A 253 10.09 -48.97 22.14
N PHE A 254 10.46 -48.12 21.19
CA PHE A 254 10.38 -46.67 21.35
C PHE A 254 8.93 -46.22 21.53
N VAL A 255 8.70 -45.41 22.54
CA VAL A 255 7.41 -44.78 22.79
C VAL A 255 7.57 -43.27 22.71
N CYS A 256 6.78 -42.64 21.83
CA CYS A 256 6.80 -41.19 21.67
C CYS A 256 6.60 -40.46 23.01
N PRO A 257 7.51 -39.59 23.46
CA PRO A 257 7.40 -38.92 24.75
C PRO A 257 6.21 -37.96 24.83
N LEU A 258 5.74 -37.47 23.69
CA LEU A 258 4.63 -36.52 23.62
C LEU A 258 3.26 -37.21 23.53
N CYS A 259 3.04 -38.07 22.54
CA CYS A 259 1.74 -38.66 22.25
C CYS A 259 1.60 -40.14 22.60
N LYS A 260 2.67 -40.79 23.11
CA LYS A 260 2.70 -42.17 23.58
C LYS A 260 2.45 -43.23 22.48
N HIS A 261 2.56 -42.88 21.21
CA HIS A 261 2.47 -43.83 20.10
C HIS A 261 3.77 -44.61 19.92
N GLY A 262 3.67 -45.80 19.36
CA GLY A 262 4.78 -46.71 19.12
C GLY A 262 5.58 -46.39 17.85
N PRO A 263 6.63 -47.21 17.56
CA PRO A 263 7.52 -46.95 16.42
C PRO A 263 6.81 -47.09 15.05
N GLU A 264 5.70 -47.80 14.97
CA GLU A 264 4.87 -47.93 13.76
C GLU A 264 4.29 -46.59 13.27
N ASP A 265 4.19 -45.61 14.16
CA ASP A 265 3.72 -44.27 13.86
C ASP A 265 4.85 -43.28 13.54
N PHE A 266 6.07 -43.78 13.38
CA PHE A 266 7.21 -42.97 12.97
C PHE A 266 7.57 -43.21 11.50
N GLU A 267 8.03 -42.17 10.85
CA GLU A 267 8.63 -42.25 9.54
C GLU A 267 10.07 -41.77 9.56
N HIS A 268 10.91 -42.47 8.76
CA HIS A 268 12.32 -42.14 8.67
C HIS A 268 12.52 -40.82 7.93
N TYR A 269 13.18 -39.89 8.58
CA TYR A 269 13.53 -38.59 8.07
C TYR A 269 15.02 -38.56 7.71
N VAL A 270 15.31 -38.44 6.43
CA VAL A 270 16.67 -38.17 5.95
C VAL A 270 16.70 -36.71 5.53
N PRO A 271 17.58 -35.88 6.12
CA PRO A 271 17.72 -34.50 5.66
C PRO A 271 18.04 -34.54 4.16
N ALA A 272 17.22 -33.87 3.35
CA ALA A 272 17.59 -33.65 1.95
C ALA A 272 19.00 -33.05 1.97
N VAL A 273 19.93 -33.60 1.21
CA VAL A 273 21.21 -32.95 0.91
C VAL A 273 20.84 -31.69 0.13
N VAL A 274 20.47 -30.67 0.83
CA VAL A 274 20.20 -29.36 0.26
C VAL A 274 21.57 -28.85 -0.13
N ASN A 275 21.91 -28.88 -1.40
CA ASN A 275 22.92 -28.00 -1.94
C ASN A 275 22.40 -26.58 -1.68
N LYS A 276 22.68 -26.08 -0.48
CA LYS A 276 22.25 -24.73 -0.07
C LYS A 276 22.88 -23.74 -1.03
N LYS A 277 22.05 -23.16 -1.87
CA LYS A 277 22.47 -22.09 -2.76
C LYS A 277 22.68 -20.84 -1.93
N LYS A 278 23.91 -20.32 -1.97
CA LYS A 278 24.19 -19.00 -1.38
C LYS A 278 23.57 -17.91 -2.23
N GLY A 279 23.01 -16.95 -1.56
CA GLY A 279 22.34 -15.83 -2.24
C GLY A 279 21.86 -14.76 -1.28
N TRP A 280 20.91 -13.99 -1.75
CA TRP A 280 20.38 -12.83 -1.07
C TRP A 280 18.85 -12.88 -1.06
N LEU A 281 18.26 -12.76 0.11
CA LEU A 281 16.81 -12.81 0.30
C LEU A 281 16.26 -11.40 0.47
N CYS A 282 15.30 -11.02 -0.37
CA CYS A 282 14.55 -9.79 -0.16
C CYS A 282 13.68 -9.91 1.11
N THR A 283 13.94 -9.07 2.11
CA THR A 283 13.23 -9.08 3.39
C THR A 283 11.78 -8.64 3.26
N VAL A 284 11.44 -7.94 2.18
CA VAL A 284 10.09 -7.43 1.92
C VAL A 284 9.18 -8.50 1.30
N CYS A 285 9.59 -9.15 0.20
CA CYS A 285 8.72 -10.07 -0.54
C CYS A 285 9.19 -11.53 -0.53
N GLY A 286 10.41 -11.81 -0.01
CA GLY A 286 10.96 -13.17 0.02
C GLY A 286 11.57 -13.64 -1.31
N TYR A 287 11.75 -12.74 -2.29
CA TYR A 287 12.49 -13.07 -3.52
C TYR A 287 13.93 -13.44 -3.19
N PHE A 288 14.41 -14.56 -3.74
CA PHE A 288 15.78 -15.01 -3.56
C PHE A 288 16.61 -14.74 -4.83
N TYR A 289 17.66 -13.98 -4.67
CA TYR A 289 18.68 -13.76 -5.71
C TYR A 289 19.83 -14.74 -5.47
N GLU A 290 20.10 -15.64 -6.43
CA GLU A 290 21.21 -16.60 -6.37
C GLU A 290 22.50 -15.93 -6.82
N GLY A 291 23.48 -15.84 -5.95
CA GLY A 291 24.79 -15.25 -6.23
C GLY A 291 25.61 -14.98 -4.99
N GLU A 292 26.92 -15.01 -5.10
CA GLU A 292 27.83 -14.73 -3.97
C GLU A 292 27.77 -13.25 -3.54
N THR A 293 27.52 -12.35 -4.48
CA THR A 293 27.42 -10.91 -4.24
C THR A 293 26.16 -10.35 -4.89
N LEU A 294 25.49 -9.44 -4.18
CA LEU A 294 24.35 -8.68 -4.72
C LEU A 294 24.90 -7.40 -5.36
N PRO A 295 24.56 -7.08 -6.63
CA PRO A 295 24.92 -5.79 -7.22
C PRO A 295 24.36 -4.63 -6.40
N ALA A 296 25.13 -3.56 -6.24
CA ALA A 296 24.72 -2.40 -5.44
C ALA A 296 23.50 -1.66 -6.03
N ASP A 297 23.29 -1.79 -7.34
CA ASP A 297 22.16 -1.25 -8.09
C ASP A 297 21.04 -2.26 -8.33
N PHE A 298 21.08 -3.43 -7.65
CA PHE A 298 20.08 -4.47 -7.82
C PHE A 298 18.71 -4.01 -7.30
N VAL A 299 17.70 -4.20 -8.12
CA VAL A 299 16.30 -3.93 -7.78
C VAL A 299 15.52 -5.25 -7.79
N CYS A 300 14.80 -5.53 -6.71
CA CYS A 300 13.97 -6.72 -6.62
C CYS A 300 12.94 -6.77 -7.77
N PRO A 301 12.91 -7.84 -8.57
CA PRO A 301 11.97 -7.93 -9.69
C PRO A 301 10.51 -8.09 -9.26
N ILE A 302 10.26 -8.41 -7.99
CA ILE A 302 8.90 -8.62 -7.48
C ILE A 302 8.35 -7.37 -6.80
N CYS A 303 9.10 -6.79 -5.84
CA CYS A 303 8.62 -5.67 -5.03
C CYS A 303 9.34 -4.36 -5.29
N HIS A 304 10.30 -4.35 -6.21
CA HIS A 304 11.08 -3.20 -6.67
C HIS A 304 11.86 -2.44 -5.58
N HIS A 305 12.13 -3.09 -4.43
CA HIS A 305 13.06 -2.54 -3.44
C HIS A 305 14.50 -2.72 -3.90
N GLY A 306 15.37 -1.79 -3.49
CA GLY A 306 16.78 -1.82 -3.81
C GLY A 306 17.56 -2.90 -3.04
N ALA A 307 18.88 -2.93 -3.28
CA ALA A 307 19.79 -3.89 -2.65
C ALA A 307 19.82 -3.81 -1.12
N ASP A 308 19.50 -2.66 -0.55
CA ASP A 308 19.37 -2.40 0.89
C ASP A 308 18.27 -3.22 1.58
N ALA A 309 17.31 -3.71 0.81
CA ALA A 309 16.24 -4.58 1.30
C ALA A 309 16.61 -6.08 1.26
N PHE A 310 17.85 -6.42 0.95
CA PHE A 310 18.32 -7.79 0.86
C PHE A 310 19.30 -8.15 1.98
N GLU A 311 19.16 -9.36 2.48
CA GLU A 311 20.10 -9.93 3.44
C GLU A 311 20.71 -11.22 2.89
N PRO A 312 21.98 -11.56 3.25
CA PRO A 312 22.57 -12.83 2.87
C PRO A 312 21.71 -13.99 3.36
N ALA A 313 21.47 -14.95 2.50
CA ALA A 313 20.69 -16.14 2.83
C ALA A 313 21.20 -17.37 2.10
N GLU A 314 20.95 -18.52 2.69
CA GLU A 314 21.17 -19.83 2.06
C GLU A 314 19.80 -20.48 1.85
N GLN A 315 19.53 -20.95 0.64
CA GLN A 315 18.26 -21.60 0.28
C GLN A 315 18.48 -23.01 -0.23
#